data_0b673a959c02f27f5757e7d68e71941e
#
_entry.id   0b673a959c02f27f5757e7d68e71941e
#
_cell.length_a   1.000
_cell.length_b   1.000
_cell.length_c   1.000
_cell.angle_alpha   90.00
_cell.angle_beta   90.00
_cell.angle_gamma   90.00
#
_symmetry.space_group_name_H-M   'P 1'
#
loop_
_entity.id
_entity.type
_entity.pdbx_description
1 polymer ?
#
loop_
_entity_poly.entity_id
_entity_poly.type
_entity_poly.pdbx_seq_one_letter_code
_entity_poly.pdbx_strand_id
1 'polypeptide(L)'
;MKFKIKDFALIDLLDDKSALLSRCNLIERASNSIPSIPKISFTFLEDRLVYRQEFVQKENWALFSLERKKNAVTTLANDLDEMLNLGLVHGDLNYSNVIFDGNLLRIIDFEPSFKQVKNQRKILASGLSFRSKNDYHNNSITSETDKIGFYFFCEYHLTLGKELGYSRKKFTTRLLGLLTMRASEEELIQMKFTDILHLF
;
A
#
# COMPACT_ATOMS: atom_id res chain seq x y z
N MET A 1 -6.52 -17.87 -15.10
CA MET A 1 -6.07 -16.76 -14.24
C MET A 1 -4.98 -17.29 -13.31
N LYS A 2 -3.85 -16.59 -13.17
CA LYS A 2 -2.76 -16.97 -12.24
C LYS A 2 -2.96 -16.25 -10.93
N PHE A 3 -2.61 -16.88 -9.81
CA PHE A 3 -2.71 -16.29 -8.47
C PHE A 3 -1.37 -16.36 -7.75
N LYS A 4 -1.09 -15.34 -6.94
CA LYS A 4 -0.10 -15.38 -5.88
C LYS A 4 -0.80 -15.92 -4.64
N ILE A 5 -0.20 -16.90 -3.98
CA ILE A 5 -0.76 -17.52 -2.77
C ILE A 5 0.20 -17.28 -1.62
N LYS A 6 -0.32 -16.89 -0.47
CA LYS A 6 0.40 -16.82 0.80
C LYS A 6 -0.38 -17.62 1.85
N ASP A 7 0.32 -18.33 2.70
CA ASP A 7 -0.21 -19.01 3.86
C ASP A 7 0.28 -18.32 5.14
N PHE A 8 -0.64 -18.06 6.07
CA PHE A 8 -0.35 -17.51 7.38
C PHE A 8 -0.79 -18.53 8.44
N ALA A 9 0.11 -18.95 9.32
CA ALA A 9 -0.30 -19.68 10.51
C ALA A 9 -1.12 -18.74 11.43
N LEU A 10 -2.29 -19.15 11.85
CA LEU A 10 -3.17 -18.28 12.69
C LEU A 10 -2.51 -17.89 14.00
N ILE A 11 -1.65 -18.75 14.55
CA ILE A 11 -0.88 -18.47 15.77
C ILE A 11 0.12 -17.32 15.61
N ASP A 12 0.53 -17.03 14.36
CA ASP A 12 1.46 -15.94 14.06
C ASP A 12 0.74 -14.60 13.83
N LEU A 13 -0.60 -14.61 13.73
CA LEU A 13 -1.41 -13.42 13.59
C LEU A 13 -1.93 -13.01 14.97
N LEU A 14 -1.59 -11.80 15.43
CA LEU A 14 -1.85 -11.35 16.79
C LEU A 14 -3.25 -10.76 17.01
N ASP A 15 -4.02 -10.60 15.92
CA ASP A 15 -5.41 -10.16 16.00
C ASP A 15 -6.31 -11.36 16.35
N ASP A 16 -7.40 -11.10 17.05
CA ASP A 16 -8.41 -12.13 17.27
C ASP A 16 -9.11 -12.52 15.95
N LYS A 17 -9.76 -13.68 15.95
CA LYS A 17 -10.40 -14.23 14.75
C LYS A 17 -11.48 -13.30 14.17
N SER A 18 -12.18 -12.55 15.01
CA SER A 18 -13.24 -11.61 14.59
C SER A 18 -12.62 -10.41 13.85
N ALA A 19 -11.55 -9.82 14.39
CA ALA A 19 -10.82 -8.73 13.76
C ALA A 19 -10.18 -9.18 12.43
N LEU A 20 -9.55 -10.35 12.38
CA LEU A 20 -9.02 -10.94 11.17
C LEU A 20 -10.09 -11.13 10.10
N LEU A 21 -11.23 -11.73 10.47
CA LEU A 21 -12.34 -11.95 9.56
C LEU A 21 -12.91 -10.63 9.02
N SER A 22 -13.09 -9.65 9.90
CA SER A 22 -13.57 -8.32 9.53
C SER A 22 -12.65 -7.64 8.51
N ARG A 23 -11.34 -7.68 8.75
CA ARG A 23 -10.35 -7.10 7.84
C ARG A 23 -10.28 -7.87 6.51
N CYS A 24 -10.27 -9.19 6.53
CA CYS A 24 -10.28 -10.00 5.30
C CYS A 24 -11.50 -9.69 4.43
N ASN A 25 -12.70 -9.64 5.03
CA ASN A 25 -13.94 -9.29 4.33
C ASN A 25 -13.88 -7.87 3.74
N LEU A 26 -13.27 -6.93 4.45
CA LEU A 26 -13.09 -5.56 3.96
C LEU A 26 -12.17 -5.53 2.74
N ILE A 27 -11.03 -6.23 2.78
CA ILE A 27 -10.09 -6.34 1.66
C ILE A 27 -10.76 -7.02 0.45
N GLU A 28 -11.48 -8.12 0.65
CA GLU A 28 -12.20 -8.81 -0.43
C GLU A 28 -13.25 -7.89 -1.08
N ARG A 29 -14.04 -7.19 -0.27
CA ARG A 29 -15.04 -6.25 -0.75
C ARG A 29 -14.40 -5.12 -1.55
N ALA A 30 -13.33 -4.50 -1.05
CA ALA A 30 -12.58 -3.47 -1.75
C ALA A 30 -11.99 -4.00 -3.07
N SER A 31 -11.45 -5.23 -3.08
CA SER A 31 -10.91 -5.85 -4.30
C SER A 31 -11.97 -6.11 -5.38
N ASN A 32 -13.26 -6.09 -5.02
CA ASN A 32 -14.36 -6.24 -5.96
C ASN A 32 -14.90 -4.91 -6.50
N SER A 33 -14.68 -3.79 -5.79
CA SER A 33 -15.20 -2.47 -6.15
C SER A 33 -14.12 -1.50 -6.64
N ILE A 34 -12.89 -1.60 -6.14
CA ILE A 34 -11.81 -0.65 -6.42
C ILE A 34 -10.88 -1.19 -7.52
N PRO A 35 -10.80 -0.54 -8.69
CA PRO A 35 -10.02 -1.03 -9.83
C PRO A 35 -8.53 -1.22 -9.55
N SER A 36 -7.92 -0.36 -8.75
CA SER A 36 -6.49 -0.48 -8.40
C SER A 36 -6.17 -1.67 -7.48
N ILE A 37 -7.17 -2.37 -6.94
CA ILE A 37 -6.94 -3.56 -6.12
C ILE A 37 -7.18 -4.81 -6.98
N PRO A 38 -6.18 -5.69 -7.17
CA PRO A 38 -6.40 -6.96 -7.87
C PRO A 38 -7.36 -7.85 -7.07
N LYS A 39 -7.99 -8.81 -7.72
CA LYS A 39 -8.91 -9.73 -7.04
C LYS A 39 -8.18 -10.46 -5.92
N ILE A 40 -8.76 -10.40 -4.73
CA ILE A 40 -8.23 -11.01 -3.51
C ILE A 40 -9.31 -11.89 -2.90
N SER A 41 -8.92 -13.03 -2.35
CA SER A 41 -9.78 -13.87 -1.54
C SER A 41 -9.02 -14.50 -0.39
N PHE A 42 -9.72 -14.78 0.70
CA PHE A 42 -9.21 -15.43 1.89
C PHE A 42 -9.97 -16.72 2.16
N THR A 43 -9.27 -17.74 2.64
CA THR A 43 -9.87 -18.99 3.09
C THR A 43 -9.31 -19.31 4.47
N PHE A 44 -10.19 -19.35 5.48
CA PHE A 44 -9.84 -19.79 6.82
C PHE A 44 -9.88 -21.33 6.87
N LEU A 45 -8.76 -21.91 7.23
CA LEU A 45 -8.63 -23.32 7.60
C LEU A 45 -8.50 -23.42 9.13
N GLU A 46 -8.38 -24.64 9.66
CA GLU A 46 -8.36 -24.84 11.11
C GLU A 46 -7.25 -24.06 11.81
N ASP A 47 -6.02 -24.12 11.27
CA ASP A 47 -4.79 -23.58 11.86
C ASP A 47 -4.14 -22.47 11.01
N ARG A 48 -4.70 -22.14 9.85
CA ARG A 48 -4.10 -21.20 8.91
C ARG A 48 -5.10 -20.36 8.16
N LEU A 49 -4.62 -19.23 7.63
CA LEU A 49 -5.32 -18.33 6.72
C LEU A 49 -4.63 -18.38 5.36
N VAL A 50 -5.35 -18.80 4.33
CA VAL A 50 -4.85 -18.80 2.95
C VAL A 50 -5.31 -17.54 2.26
N TYR A 51 -4.35 -16.73 1.81
CA TYR A 51 -4.54 -15.55 1.00
C TYR A 51 -4.27 -15.87 -0.46
N ARG A 52 -5.18 -15.48 -1.35
CA ARG A 52 -5.01 -15.60 -2.80
C ARG A 52 -5.20 -14.22 -3.42
N GLN A 53 -4.25 -13.80 -4.23
CA GLN A 53 -4.31 -12.56 -4.99
C GLN A 53 -4.10 -12.84 -6.47
N GLU A 54 -4.91 -12.23 -7.33
CA GLU A 54 -4.69 -12.24 -8.77
C GLU A 54 -3.25 -11.80 -9.09
N PHE A 55 -2.59 -12.56 -9.98
CA PHE A 55 -1.25 -12.20 -10.41
C PHE A 55 -1.30 -10.99 -11.34
N VAL A 56 -0.64 -9.92 -10.94
CA VAL A 56 -0.50 -8.70 -11.73
C VAL A 56 0.79 -8.78 -12.53
N GLN A 57 0.68 -8.80 -13.86
CA GLN A 57 1.85 -8.72 -14.72
C GLN A 57 2.38 -7.28 -14.70
N LYS A 58 3.67 -7.14 -14.43
CA LYS A 58 4.32 -5.83 -14.41
C LYS A 58 4.70 -5.41 -15.82
N GLU A 59 4.27 -4.22 -16.23
CA GLU A 59 4.71 -3.54 -17.44
C GLU A 59 5.78 -2.49 -17.13
N ASN A 60 6.58 -2.16 -18.15
CA ASN A 60 7.68 -1.20 -17.98
C ASN A 60 7.15 0.24 -17.92
N TRP A 61 7.04 0.78 -16.71
CA TRP A 61 6.58 2.14 -16.44
C TRP A 61 7.37 3.23 -17.20
N ALA A 62 8.68 3.03 -17.45
CA ALA A 62 9.52 4.01 -18.12
C ALA A 62 9.09 4.29 -19.56
N LEU A 63 8.47 3.32 -20.24
CA LEU A 63 8.07 3.41 -21.64
C LEU A 63 6.83 4.28 -21.89
N PHE A 64 6.12 4.70 -20.82
CA PHE A 64 4.87 5.43 -20.96
C PHE A 64 5.07 6.93 -20.89
N SER A 65 4.25 7.68 -21.65
CA SER A 65 4.26 9.14 -21.65
C SER A 65 3.93 9.71 -20.26
N LEU A 66 4.39 10.94 -19.99
CA LEU A 66 4.10 11.62 -18.73
C LEU A 66 2.58 11.77 -18.50
N GLU A 67 1.83 12.09 -19.56
CA GLU A 67 0.37 12.20 -19.50
C GLU A 67 -0.27 10.88 -19.04
N ARG A 68 0.12 9.75 -19.65
CA ARG A 68 -0.40 8.43 -19.26
C ARG A 68 -0.03 8.08 -17.82
N LYS A 69 1.18 8.44 -17.40
CA LYS A 69 1.62 8.29 -16.01
C LYS A 69 0.75 9.11 -15.06
N LYS A 70 0.50 10.38 -15.37
CA LYS A 70 -0.37 11.25 -14.56
C LYS A 70 -1.78 10.69 -14.47
N ASN A 71 -2.37 10.25 -15.58
CA ASN A 71 -3.70 9.65 -15.59
C ASN A 71 -3.78 8.40 -14.71
N ALA A 72 -2.79 7.51 -14.79
CA ALA A 72 -2.74 6.32 -13.95
C ALA A 72 -2.59 6.65 -12.46
N VAL A 73 -1.78 7.67 -12.10
CA VAL A 73 -1.64 8.13 -10.72
C VAL A 73 -2.90 8.83 -10.22
N THR A 74 -3.60 9.59 -11.09
CA THR A 74 -4.89 10.20 -10.74
C THR A 74 -5.93 9.13 -10.41
N THR A 75 -6.02 8.08 -11.23
CA THR A 75 -6.91 6.95 -10.94
C THR A 75 -6.56 6.29 -9.61
N LEU A 76 -5.26 6.04 -9.36
CA LEU A 76 -4.79 5.49 -8.10
C LEU A 76 -5.17 6.38 -6.91
N ALA A 77 -5.03 7.70 -7.01
CA ALA A 77 -5.38 8.63 -5.94
C ALA A 77 -6.88 8.58 -5.60
N ASN A 78 -7.76 8.55 -6.63
CA ASN A 78 -9.20 8.38 -6.42
C ASN A 78 -9.53 7.04 -5.75
N ASP A 79 -8.90 5.95 -6.19
CA ASP A 79 -9.08 4.62 -5.63
C ASP A 79 -8.59 4.55 -4.16
N LEU A 80 -7.53 5.26 -3.82
CA LEU A 80 -7.03 5.37 -2.45
C LEU A 80 -7.99 6.21 -1.56
N ASP A 81 -8.59 7.27 -2.09
CA ASP A 81 -9.64 8.03 -1.38
C ASP A 81 -10.87 7.14 -1.14
N GLU A 82 -11.24 6.27 -2.09
CA GLU A 82 -12.32 5.30 -1.91
C GLU A 82 -11.96 4.25 -0.85
N MET A 83 -10.71 3.74 -0.84
CA MET A 83 -10.21 2.86 0.22
C MET A 83 -10.36 3.51 1.60
N LEU A 84 -9.98 4.79 1.71
CA LEU A 84 -10.09 5.55 2.96
C LEU A 84 -11.55 5.65 3.43
N ASN A 85 -12.48 5.93 2.50
CA ASN A 85 -13.92 6.00 2.80
C ASN A 85 -14.48 4.65 3.28
N LEU A 86 -13.92 3.54 2.80
CA LEU A 86 -14.28 2.19 3.29
C LEU A 86 -13.62 1.85 4.64
N GLY A 87 -12.72 2.69 5.15
CA GLY A 87 -11.91 2.40 6.34
C GLY A 87 -10.80 1.38 6.09
N LEU A 88 -10.44 1.12 4.82
CA LEU A 88 -9.37 0.20 4.47
C LEU A 88 -8.03 0.93 4.43
N VAL A 89 -7.07 0.44 5.19
CA VAL A 89 -5.68 0.89 5.22
C VAL A 89 -4.79 -0.20 4.63
N HIS A 90 -3.88 0.16 3.72
CA HIS A 90 -2.88 -0.77 3.20
C HIS A 90 -1.76 -0.99 4.24
N GLY A 91 -1.22 0.08 4.79
CA GLY A 91 -0.23 0.07 5.88
C GLY A 91 1.23 -0.08 5.43
N ASP A 92 1.48 -0.39 4.17
CA ASP A 92 2.83 -0.43 3.56
C ASP A 92 2.75 0.06 2.10
N LEU A 93 1.98 1.12 1.87
CA LEU A 93 1.86 1.70 0.54
C LEU A 93 3.18 2.35 0.15
N ASN A 94 3.86 1.75 -0.81
CA ASN A 94 5.14 2.22 -1.32
C ASN A 94 5.35 1.75 -2.77
N TYR A 95 6.39 2.25 -3.42
CA TYR A 95 6.67 1.93 -4.82
C TYR A 95 6.94 0.45 -5.12
N SER A 96 7.22 -0.40 -4.13
CA SER A 96 7.37 -1.85 -4.35
C SER A 96 6.04 -2.60 -4.32
N ASN A 97 5.02 -2.00 -3.68
CA ASN A 97 3.68 -2.56 -3.53
C ASN A 97 2.67 -1.92 -4.50
N VAL A 98 3.15 -1.08 -5.43
CA VAL A 98 2.36 -0.54 -6.53
C VAL A 98 2.97 -1.00 -7.85
N ILE A 99 2.18 -1.69 -8.68
CA ILE A 99 2.61 -2.26 -9.96
C ILE A 99 1.76 -1.65 -11.08
N PHE A 100 2.41 -1.26 -12.16
CA PHE A 100 1.70 -0.85 -13.37
C PHE A 100 1.48 -2.08 -14.27
N ASP A 101 0.22 -2.37 -14.61
CA ASP A 101 -0.19 -3.52 -15.43
C ASP A 101 -0.36 -3.20 -16.93
N GLY A 102 0.06 -2.01 -17.34
CA GLY A 102 -0.12 -1.49 -18.71
C GLY A 102 -1.35 -0.58 -18.85
N ASN A 103 -2.27 -0.62 -17.91
CA ASN A 103 -3.48 0.21 -17.88
C ASN A 103 -3.63 0.98 -16.57
N LEU A 104 -3.52 0.29 -15.45
CA LEU A 104 -3.73 0.83 -14.11
C LEU A 104 -2.49 0.61 -13.23
N LEU A 105 -2.37 1.44 -12.20
CA LEU A 105 -1.51 1.16 -11.06
C LEU A 105 -2.27 0.27 -10.09
N ARG A 106 -1.71 -0.92 -9.79
CA ARG A 106 -2.33 -1.96 -8.97
C ARG A 106 -1.63 -2.03 -7.63
N ILE A 107 -2.41 -1.96 -6.56
CA ILE A 107 -1.92 -2.07 -5.17
C ILE A 107 -1.89 -3.55 -4.81
N ILE A 108 -0.75 -4.06 -4.41
CA ILE A 108 -0.56 -5.48 -4.07
C ILE A 108 -0.10 -5.65 -2.62
N ASP A 109 -0.13 -6.90 -2.15
CA ASP A 109 0.41 -7.29 -0.84
C ASP A 109 -0.33 -6.69 0.36
N PHE A 110 -1.67 -6.72 0.33
CA PHE A 110 -2.48 -6.44 1.51
C PHE A 110 -2.23 -7.48 2.60
N GLU A 111 -1.90 -7.03 3.81
CA GLU A 111 -1.70 -7.91 4.95
C GLU A 111 -3.03 -8.13 5.71
N PRO A 112 -3.36 -9.38 6.09
CA PRO A 112 -4.58 -9.68 6.84
C PRO A 112 -4.52 -9.19 8.29
N SER A 113 -3.32 -9.02 8.82
CA SER A 113 -3.04 -8.45 10.14
C SER A 113 -1.81 -7.57 10.09
N PHE A 114 -1.84 -6.44 10.79
CA PHE A 114 -0.67 -5.59 10.95
C PHE A 114 0.25 -6.03 12.09
N LYS A 115 -0.24 -6.86 13.00
CA LYS A 115 0.52 -7.37 14.13
C LYS A 115 0.80 -8.84 13.91
N GLN A 116 2.05 -9.20 13.78
CA GLN A 116 2.48 -10.56 13.49
C GLN A 116 3.64 -10.99 14.39
N VAL A 117 3.78 -12.30 14.58
CA VAL A 117 4.97 -12.92 15.19
C VAL A 117 5.91 -13.31 14.06
N LYS A 118 7.14 -12.81 14.10
CA LYS A 118 8.19 -13.22 13.18
C LYS A 118 9.46 -13.50 13.96
N ASN A 119 10.00 -14.70 13.78
CA ASN A 119 11.17 -15.16 14.54
C ASN A 119 11.02 -14.95 16.06
N GLN A 120 9.86 -15.35 16.62
CA GLN A 120 9.49 -15.21 18.03
C GLN A 120 9.37 -13.75 18.54
N ARG A 121 9.42 -12.77 17.65
CA ARG A 121 9.22 -11.36 18.01
C ARG A 121 7.90 -10.85 17.45
N LYS A 122 7.17 -10.08 18.28
CA LYS A 122 5.99 -9.33 17.83
C LYS A 122 6.45 -8.16 16.99
N ILE A 123 6.01 -8.09 15.74
CA ILE A 123 6.37 -7.02 14.81
C ILE A 123 5.12 -6.47 14.14
N LEU A 124 5.21 -5.25 13.63
CA LEU A 124 4.25 -4.73 12.68
C LEU A 124 4.60 -5.22 11.27
N ALA A 125 3.58 -5.70 10.55
CA ALA A 125 3.71 -6.18 9.18
C ALA A 125 3.81 -5.04 8.16
N SER A 126 4.51 -3.95 8.50
CA SER A 126 4.72 -2.82 7.60
C SER A 126 6.19 -2.47 7.49
N GLY A 127 6.57 -1.94 6.34
CA GLY A 127 7.90 -1.35 6.17
C GLY A 127 8.02 -0.09 7.03
N LEU A 128 9.07 0.00 7.84
CA LEU A 128 9.35 1.17 8.67
C LEU A 128 9.62 2.45 7.85
N SER A 129 9.77 2.31 6.52
CA SER A 129 10.34 3.38 5.68
C SER A 129 9.41 4.57 5.44
N PHE A 130 8.10 4.38 5.55
CA PHE A 130 7.10 5.41 5.21
C PHE A 130 6.01 5.58 6.28
N ARG A 131 6.24 5.10 7.50
CA ARG A 131 5.30 5.32 8.61
C ARG A 131 5.27 6.79 8.99
N SER A 132 4.06 7.31 9.29
CA SER A 132 3.92 8.62 9.90
C SER A 132 4.62 8.66 11.24
N LYS A 133 4.98 9.86 11.73
CA LYS A 133 5.55 10.02 13.07
C LYS A 133 4.59 9.52 14.14
N ASN A 134 3.29 9.84 13.99
CA ASN A 134 2.25 9.39 14.91
C ASN A 134 2.16 7.88 14.97
N ASP A 135 2.09 7.20 13.81
CA ASP A 135 2.05 5.75 13.73
C ASP A 135 3.32 5.10 14.31
N TYR A 136 4.48 5.74 14.10
CA TYR A 136 5.73 5.25 14.68
C TYR A 136 5.73 5.35 16.21
N HIS A 137 5.34 6.50 16.78
CA HIS A 137 5.31 6.72 18.22
C HIS A 137 4.25 5.85 18.92
N ASN A 138 3.08 5.71 18.33
CA ASN A 138 1.97 4.93 18.88
C ASN A 138 2.06 3.42 18.59
N ASN A 139 3.09 2.99 17.87
CA ASN A 139 3.23 1.61 17.37
C ASN A 139 1.96 1.10 16.68
N SER A 140 1.37 1.96 15.83
CA SER A 140 0.14 1.73 15.08
C SER A 140 0.39 1.77 13.57
N ILE A 141 -0.64 1.46 12.80
CA ILE A 141 -0.69 1.63 11.35
C ILE A 141 -2.07 2.19 11.03
N THR A 142 -2.06 3.40 10.47
CA THR A 142 -3.28 4.11 10.07
C THR A 142 -3.17 4.60 8.62
N SER A 143 -4.20 5.29 8.14
CA SER A 143 -4.19 5.92 6.82
C SER A 143 -3.11 7.01 6.68
N GLU A 144 -2.59 7.54 7.77
CA GLU A 144 -1.47 8.50 7.74
C GLU A 144 -0.24 7.88 7.08
N THR A 145 0.08 6.63 7.44
CA THR A 145 1.17 5.86 6.82
C THR A 145 0.98 5.72 5.30
N ASP A 146 -0.25 5.44 4.85
CA ASP A 146 -0.54 5.32 3.42
C ASP A 146 -0.42 6.67 2.69
N LYS A 147 -0.84 7.78 3.29
CA LYS A 147 -0.70 9.13 2.74
C LYS A 147 0.77 9.52 2.56
N ILE A 148 1.60 9.26 3.57
CA ILE A 148 3.05 9.48 3.48
C ILE A 148 3.67 8.58 2.39
N GLY A 149 3.26 7.32 2.34
CA GLY A 149 3.71 6.38 1.30
C GLY A 149 3.34 6.84 -0.11
N PHE A 150 2.13 7.33 -0.30
CA PHE A 150 1.66 7.85 -1.58
C PHE A 150 2.38 9.15 -1.99
N TYR A 151 2.62 10.07 -1.06
CA TYR A 151 3.42 11.27 -1.33
C TYR A 151 4.80 10.90 -1.89
N PHE A 152 5.53 9.99 -1.22
CA PHE A 152 6.84 9.54 -1.71
C PHE A 152 6.76 8.76 -3.02
N PHE A 153 5.66 8.05 -3.27
CA PHE A 153 5.41 7.41 -4.55
C PHE A 153 5.31 8.46 -5.67
N CYS A 154 4.54 9.54 -5.47
CA CYS A 154 4.39 10.64 -6.44
C CYS A 154 5.72 11.36 -6.67
N GLU A 155 6.42 11.73 -5.60
CA GLU A 155 7.75 12.38 -5.70
C GLU A 155 8.72 11.54 -6.52
N TYR A 156 8.76 10.24 -6.26
CA TYR A 156 9.67 9.34 -6.93
C TYR A 156 9.35 9.15 -8.42
N HIS A 157 8.09 9.01 -8.77
CA HIS A 157 7.69 8.63 -10.12
C HIS A 157 7.29 9.79 -11.02
N LEU A 158 6.75 10.88 -10.47
CA LEU A 158 6.35 12.03 -11.25
C LEU A 158 7.47 13.08 -11.33
N THR A 159 8.17 13.34 -10.23
CA THR A 159 9.21 14.36 -10.17
C THR A 159 10.58 13.81 -10.59
N LEU A 160 11.00 12.69 -10.01
CA LEU A 160 12.33 12.12 -10.28
C LEU A 160 12.37 11.19 -11.49
N GLY A 161 11.24 10.84 -12.09
CA GLY A 161 11.13 10.00 -13.29
C GLY A 161 11.72 8.60 -13.15
N LYS A 162 11.81 8.07 -11.93
CA LYS A 162 12.41 6.77 -11.63
C LYS A 162 11.47 5.60 -11.96
N GLU A 163 12.05 4.44 -12.24
CA GLU A 163 11.29 3.23 -12.57
C GLU A 163 10.61 2.61 -11.33
N LEU A 164 9.40 2.07 -11.52
CA LEU A 164 8.71 1.28 -10.51
C LEU A 164 9.52 0.02 -10.14
N GLY A 165 9.70 -0.23 -8.86
CA GLY A 165 10.26 -1.49 -8.35
C GLY A 165 11.76 -1.49 -8.05
N TYR A 166 12.41 -0.35 -7.96
CA TYR A 166 13.82 -0.29 -7.60
C TYR A 166 14.02 -0.32 -6.06
N SER A 167 14.44 -1.47 -5.54
CA SER A 167 14.43 -1.77 -4.10
C SER A 167 15.62 -1.22 -3.28
N ARG A 168 16.69 -0.76 -3.89
CA ARG A 168 17.98 -0.57 -3.18
C ARG A 168 18.20 0.75 -2.44
N LYS A 169 17.30 1.75 -2.51
CA LYS A 169 17.53 3.08 -1.91
C LYS A 169 16.37 3.63 -1.07
N LYS A 170 15.65 2.77 -0.35
CA LYS A 170 14.54 3.21 0.54
C LYS A 170 14.95 4.36 1.49
N PHE A 171 16.13 4.29 2.08
CA PHE A 171 16.61 5.28 3.04
C PHE A 171 17.02 6.61 2.38
N THR A 172 17.73 6.56 1.25
CA THR A 172 18.16 7.77 0.52
C THR A 172 17.00 8.52 -0.11
N THR A 173 15.98 7.81 -0.58
CA THR A 173 14.78 8.43 -1.16
C THR A 173 13.97 9.16 -0.09
N ARG A 174 13.81 8.56 1.10
CA ARG A 174 13.15 9.23 2.24
C ARG A 174 13.94 10.46 2.69
N LEU A 175 15.26 10.38 2.80
CA LEU A 175 16.10 11.50 3.22
C LEU A 175 16.03 12.64 2.19
N LEU A 176 16.12 12.35 0.90
CA LEU A 176 15.96 13.35 -0.16
C LEU A 176 14.55 13.94 -0.19
N GLY A 177 13.52 13.10 -0.04
CA GLY A 177 12.13 13.55 0.04
C GLY A 177 11.88 14.48 1.22
N LEU A 178 12.44 14.18 2.40
CA LEU A 178 12.34 15.04 3.58
C LEU A 178 13.01 16.42 3.38
N LEU A 179 14.06 16.49 2.56
CA LEU A 179 14.76 17.76 2.25
C LEU A 179 14.02 18.58 1.18
N THR A 180 13.13 17.97 0.41
CA THR A 180 12.41 18.60 -0.71
C THR A 180 10.88 18.53 -0.53
N MET A 181 10.39 18.26 0.68
CA MET A 181 8.95 18.14 0.93
C MET A 181 8.22 19.44 0.54
N ARG A 182 7.20 19.26 -0.29
CA ARG A 182 6.32 20.33 -0.78
C ARG A 182 5.23 20.69 0.22
N ALA A 183 5.05 19.84 1.23
CA ALA A 183 4.13 20.03 2.34
C ALA A 183 4.70 19.33 3.58
N SER A 184 4.38 19.82 4.77
CA SER A 184 4.76 19.17 6.03
C SER A 184 4.02 17.84 6.19
N GLU A 185 4.53 16.96 7.05
CA GLU A 185 3.84 15.70 7.38
C GLU A 185 2.46 15.97 7.99
N GLU A 186 2.36 16.99 8.84
CA GLU A 186 1.13 17.42 9.47
C GLU A 186 0.07 17.88 8.44
N GLU A 187 0.48 18.55 7.37
CA GLU A 187 -0.42 18.93 6.26
C GLU A 187 -0.81 17.70 5.45
N LEU A 188 0.13 16.83 5.09
CA LEU A 188 -0.13 15.64 4.28
C LEU A 188 -1.16 14.71 4.91
N ILE A 189 -1.11 14.49 6.23
CA ILE A 189 -2.05 13.60 6.92
C ILE A 189 -3.48 14.14 6.95
N GLN A 190 -3.68 15.45 6.76
CA GLN A 190 -5.01 16.08 6.65
C GLN A 190 -5.58 16.05 5.22
N MET A 191 -4.73 15.90 4.22
CA MET A 191 -5.13 15.91 2.81
C MET A 191 -5.82 14.59 2.41
N LYS A 192 -6.65 14.65 1.35
CA LYS A 192 -7.03 13.47 0.57
C LYS A 192 -5.86 13.06 -0.33
N PHE A 193 -5.89 11.84 -0.85
CA PHE A 193 -4.86 11.39 -1.80
C PHE A 193 -4.89 12.21 -3.10
N THR A 194 -6.06 12.60 -3.56
CA THR A 194 -6.24 13.51 -4.70
C THR A 194 -5.61 14.89 -4.44
N ASP A 195 -5.71 15.44 -3.23
CA ASP A 195 -5.09 16.72 -2.87
C ASP A 195 -3.56 16.60 -2.81
N ILE A 196 -3.04 15.47 -2.29
CA ILE A 196 -1.60 15.19 -2.29
C ILE A 196 -1.06 15.17 -3.73
N LEU A 197 -1.81 14.61 -4.69
CA LEU A 197 -1.40 14.58 -6.09
C LEU A 197 -1.24 15.99 -6.69
N HIS A 198 -2.06 16.95 -6.28
CA HIS A 198 -1.98 18.34 -6.76
C HIS A 198 -0.68 19.06 -6.36
N LEU A 199 0.13 18.50 -5.48
CA LEU A 199 1.46 19.01 -5.15
C LEU A 199 2.49 18.74 -6.28
N PHE A 200 2.16 17.88 -7.28
CA PHE A 200 3.06 17.39 -8.35
C PHE A 200 2.56 17.77 -9.74
#